data_68d21fcfbb6618f2291e8868f9703372
#
_entry.id   68d21fcfbb6618f2291e8868f9703372
#
_cell.length_a   1.000
_cell.length_b   1.000
_cell.length_c   1.000
_cell.angle_alpha   90.00
_cell.angle_beta   90.00
_cell.angle_gamma   90.00
#
_symmetry.space_group_name_H-M   'P 1'
#
loop_
_entity.id
_entity.type
_entity.pdbx_description
1 polymer ?
#
loop_
_entity_poly.entity_id
_entity_poly.type
_entity_poly.pdbx_seq_one_letter_code
_entity_poly.pdbx_strand_id
1 'polypeptide(L)'
;MKPEELKKNFENYQLATQNFNKNSIKNSLVKYFSENSVFHFCYPFGTFNGLDKLLTNCINPLLDSITDLERRDMIVMAGTTPEGKDWLGTMGNYMGTFLKSFLDIPPTGNLVHMRYHEFFQIENNQIIEMQSIWDLPELMMQANAWPMSPQLGSFLFTPSPMTGDGLK
;
A
#
# COMPACT_ATOMS: atom_id res chain seq x y z
N MET A 1 -0.48 -22.16 -7.19
CA MET A 1 -0.53 -22.38 -5.70
C MET A 1 -1.98 -22.36 -5.23
N LYS A 2 -2.35 -23.00 -4.09
CA LYS A 2 -3.72 -22.86 -3.58
C LYS A 2 -3.91 -21.46 -2.98
N PRO A 3 -5.11 -20.84 -3.09
CA PRO A 3 -5.36 -19.49 -2.56
C PRO A 3 -5.00 -19.31 -1.08
N GLU A 4 -5.29 -20.30 -0.24
CA GLU A 4 -4.97 -20.27 1.19
C GLU A 4 -3.46 -20.29 1.46
N GLU A 5 -2.71 -21.00 0.63
CA GLU A 5 -1.24 -21.04 0.72
C GLU A 5 -0.62 -19.70 0.29
N LEU A 6 -1.14 -19.09 -0.77
CA LEU A 6 -0.75 -17.74 -1.20
C LEU A 6 -0.97 -16.72 -0.09
N LYS A 7 -2.16 -16.71 0.54
CA LYS A 7 -2.48 -15.82 1.65
C LYS A 7 -1.53 -16.02 2.82
N LYS A 8 -1.29 -17.29 3.23
CA LYS A 8 -0.38 -17.62 4.33
C LYS A 8 1.05 -17.15 4.08
N ASN A 9 1.56 -17.32 2.86
CA ASN A 9 2.89 -16.83 2.52
C ASN A 9 2.96 -15.29 2.55
N PHE A 10 1.84 -14.62 2.25
CA PHE A 10 1.74 -13.16 2.27
C PHE A 10 1.61 -12.57 3.68
N GLU A 11 1.17 -13.33 4.70
CA GLU A 11 1.08 -12.87 6.09
C GLU A 11 2.40 -12.28 6.61
N ASN A 12 3.53 -12.88 6.24
CA ASN A 12 4.84 -12.36 6.63
C ASN A 12 5.14 -10.99 6.01
N TYR A 13 4.72 -10.76 4.77
CA TYR A 13 4.81 -9.44 4.13
C TYR A 13 3.93 -8.42 4.85
N GLN A 14 2.70 -8.79 5.19
CA GLN A 14 1.77 -7.93 5.93
C GLN A 14 2.36 -7.53 7.28
N LEU A 15 2.88 -8.50 8.05
CA LEU A 15 3.54 -8.21 9.33
C LEU A 15 4.75 -7.30 9.16
N ALA A 16 5.55 -7.49 8.11
CA ALA A 16 6.73 -6.66 7.84
C ALA A 16 6.38 -5.22 7.43
N THR A 17 5.18 -5.01 6.89
CA THR A 17 4.69 -3.70 6.41
C THR A 17 3.62 -3.08 7.32
N GLN A 18 3.22 -3.75 8.38
CA GLN A 18 2.21 -3.23 9.32
C GLN A 18 2.67 -1.91 9.97
N ASN A 19 3.92 -1.85 10.40
CA ASN A 19 4.54 -0.65 10.94
C ASN A 19 5.82 -0.35 10.16
N PHE A 20 5.76 0.66 9.33
CA PHE A 20 6.91 1.04 8.51
C PHE A 20 8.02 1.69 9.35
N ASN A 21 9.24 1.22 9.17
CA ASN A 21 10.42 1.87 9.72
C ASN A 21 11.38 2.20 8.58
N LYS A 22 11.63 3.48 8.35
CA LYS A 22 12.44 3.98 7.24
C LYS A 22 13.82 3.34 7.17
N ASN A 23 14.44 3.05 8.32
CA ASN A 23 15.80 2.50 8.39
C ASN A 23 15.86 0.99 8.06
N SER A 24 14.76 0.26 8.22
CA SER A 24 14.71 -1.19 8.04
C SER A 24 13.84 -1.65 6.88
N ILE A 25 12.98 -0.77 6.35
CA ILE A 25 11.97 -1.16 5.35
C ILE A 25 12.59 -1.80 4.10
N LYS A 26 13.72 -1.30 3.59
CA LYS A 26 14.40 -1.90 2.45
C LYS A 26 14.77 -3.36 2.71
N ASN A 27 15.39 -3.64 3.86
CA ASN A 27 15.80 -4.99 4.25
C ASN A 27 14.62 -5.93 4.47
N SER A 28 13.48 -5.37 4.89
CA SER A 28 12.23 -6.12 5.03
C SER A 28 11.64 -6.47 3.67
N LEU A 29 11.56 -5.51 2.76
CA LEU A 29 10.91 -5.69 1.46
C LEU A 29 11.73 -6.56 0.48
N VAL A 30 13.07 -6.48 0.52
CA VAL A 30 13.95 -7.25 -0.38
C VAL A 30 13.72 -8.77 -0.30
N LYS A 31 13.15 -9.25 0.81
CA LYS A 31 12.84 -10.69 0.99
C LYS A 31 11.62 -11.14 0.17
N TYR A 32 10.75 -10.21 -0.18
CA TYR A 32 9.47 -10.52 -0.82
C TYR A 32 9.43 -10.18 -2.30
N PHE A 33 10.22 -9.20 -2.73
CA PHE A 33 10.25 -8.77 -4.13
C PHE A 33 11.41 -9.39 -4.89
N SER A 34 11.13 -9.78 -6.14
CA SER A 34 12.18 -10.13 -7.09
C SER A 34 13.01 -8.88 -7.43
N GLU A 35 14.29 -9.06 -7.77
CA GLU A 35 15.18 -7.97 -8.17
C GLU A 35 14.62 -7.17 -9.36
N ASN A 36 13.94 -7.85 -10.28
CA ASN A 36 13.35 -7.27 -11.49
C ASN A 36 11.86 -6.96 -11.38
N SER A 37 11.33 -6.83 -10.14
CA SER A 37 9.92 -6.53 -9.94
C SER A 37 9.49 -5.25 -10.65
N VAL A 38 8.30 -5.29 -11.26
CA VAL A 38 7.68 -4.15 -11.93
C VAL A 38 6.59 -3.57 -11.04
N PHE A 39 6.56 -2.25 -10.97
CA PHE A 39 5.60 -1.50 -10.15
C PHE A 39 4.76 -0.59 -11.03
N HIS A 40 3.46 -0.79 -11.02
CA HIS A 40 2.47 0.03 -11.72
C HIS A 40 1.65 0.80 -10.69
N PHE A 41 1.87 2.09 -10.61
CA PHE A 41 1.13 2.98 -9.75
C PHE A 41 0.24 3.91 -10.58
N CYS A 42 -0.86 4.36 -9.96
CA CYS A 42 -1.64 5.46 -10.52
C CYS A 42 -0.84 6.78 -10.54
N TYR A 43 -1.36 7.78 -11.25
CA TYR A 43 -0.81 9.12 -11.22
C TYR A 43 -0.65 9.62 -9.76
N PRO A 44 0.46 10.33 -9.41
CA PRO A 44 1.51 10.85 -10.31
C PRO A 44 2.73 9.92 -10.47
N PHE A 45 2.75 8.73 -9.94
CA PHE A 45 3.94 7.88 -9.87
C PHE A 45 4.29 7.18 -11.19
N GLY A 46 3.30 6.55 -11.85
CA GLY A 46 3.52 5.81 -13.10
C GLY A 46 4.15 4.43 -12.91
N THR A 47 4.85 3.95 -13.94
CA THR A 47 5.48 2.62 -13.95
C THR A 47 6.98 2.73 -13.77
N PHE A 48 7.56 1.83 -12.96
CA PHE A 48 9.00 1.75 -12.75
C PHE A 48 9.42 0.32 -12.37
N ASN A 49 10.72 0.03 -12.49
CA ASN A 49 11.31 -1.28 -12.22
C ASN A 49 12.25 -1.22 -11.03
N GLY A 50 12.23 -2.28 -10.23
CA GLY A 50 13.13 -2.51 -9.12
C GLY A 50 12.70 -1.83 -7.81
N LEU A 51 12.99 -2.51 -6.72
CA LEU A 51 12.62 -2.10 -5.36
C LEU A 51 13.18 -0.71 -4.98
N ASP A 52 14.38 -0.36 -5.45
CA ASP A 52 14.99 0.94 -5.15
C ASP A 52 14.14 2.12 -5.69
N LYS A 53 13.49 1.93 -6.84
CA LYS A 53 12.59 2.94 -7.41
C LYS A 53 11.29 3.03 -6.62
N LEU A 54 10.74 1.90 -6.16
CA LEU A 54 9.58 1.90 -5.25
C LEU A 54 9.91 2.70 -3.98
N LEU A 55 11.06 2.42 -3.37
CA LEU A 55 11.47 3.11 -2.16
C LEU A 55 11.67 4.61 -2.39
N THR A 56 12.39 4.98 -3.44
CA THR A 56 12.73 6.38 -3.72
C THR A 56 11.53 7.21 -4.14
N ASN A 57 10.65 6.66 -4.98
CA ASN A 57 9.56 7.41 -5.58
C ASN A 57 8.28 7.42 -4.73
N CYS A 58 8.06 6.38 -3.93
CA CYS A 58 6.79 6.18 -3.21
C CYS A 58 6.98 6.09 -1.70
N ILE A 59 7.69 5.06 -1.22
CA ILE A 59 7.69 4.71 0.20
C ILE A 59 8.45 5.74 1.05
N ASN A 60 9.68 6.11 0.65
CA ASN A 60 10.46 7.07 1.43
C ASN A 60 9.82 8.46 1.52
N PRO A 61 9.29 9.05 0.41
CA PRO A 61 8.56 10.32 0.50
C PRO A 61 7.33 10.23 1.42
N LEU A 62 6.59 9.12 1.37
CA LEU A 62 5.43 8.91 2.24
C LEU A 62 5.86 8.82 3.71
N LEU A 63 6.93 8.07 4.02
CA LEU A 63 7.47 7.94 5.38
C LEU A 63 8.11 9.24 5.91
N ASP A 64 8.64 10.09 5.03
CA ASP A 64 9.14 11.42 5.43
C ASP A 64 8.00 12.35 5.82
N SER A 65 6.82 12.13 5.26
CA SER A 65 5.63 12.94 5.49
C SER A 65 4.77 12.42 6.65
N ILE A 66 4.67 11.09 6.78
CA ILE A 66 3.90 10.38 7.81
C ILE A 66 4.86 9.41 8.51
N THR A 67 5.53 9.87 9.57
CA THR A 67 6.65 9.14 10.21
C THR A 67 6.23 7.93 11.04
N ASP A 68 4.99 7.89 11.49
CA ASP A 68 4.32 6.83 12.24
C ASP A 68 3.35 6.02 11.36
N LEU A 69 3.71 5.85 10.08
CA LEU A 69 2.87 5.20 9.09
C LEU A 69 2.57 3.74 9.47
N GLU A 70 1.30 3.41 9.52
CA GLU A 70 0.79 2.06 9.66
C GLU A 70 0.07 1.62 8.39
N ARG A 71 0.25 0.37 8.01
CA ARG A 71 -0.55 -0.32 7.00
C ARG A 71 -1.61 -1.18 7.69
N ARG A 72 -2.87 -0.99 7.34
CA ARG A 72 -4.00 -1.74 7.86
C ARG A 72 -4.76 -2.42 6.73
N ASP A 73 -4.44 -3.69 6.47
CA ASP A 73 -5.17 -4.51 5.51
C ASP A 73 -6.57 -4.83 6.04
N MET A 74 -7.59 -4.65 5.20
CA MET A 74 -8.99 -4.92 5.52
C MET A 74 -9.51 -6.13 4.76
N ILE A 75 -9.07 -6.29 3.52
CA ILE A 75 -9.46 -7.38 2.64
C ILE A 75 -8.19 -7.97 2.02
N VAL A 76 -8.09 -9.29 2.03
CA VAL A 76 -7.03 -10.04 1.34
C VAL A 76 -7.68 -11.14 0.51
N MET A 77 -7.44 -11.11 -0.79
CA MET A 77 -7.94 -12.09 -1.75
C MET A 77 -6.77 -12.73 -2.46
N ALA A 78 -6.91 -13.99 -2.83
CA ALA A 78 -5.93 -14.69 -3.64
C ALA A 78 -6.61 -15.57 -4.69
N GLY A 79 -5.96 -15.73 -5.82
CA GLY A 79 -6.47 -16.56 -6.91
C GLY A 79 -5.44 -16.80 -7.99
N THR A 80 -5.75 -17.73 -8.88
CA THR A 80 -4.94 -18.04 -10.05
C THR A 80 -5.75 -17.71 -11.31
N THR A 81 -5.15 -16.97 -12.23
CA THR A 81 -5.79 -16.63 -13.50
C THR A 81 -5.90 -17.86 -14.41
N PRO A 82 -6.74 -17.81 -15.47
CA PRO A 82 -6.82 -18.89 -16.45
C PRO A 82 -5.47 -19.24 -17.11
N GLU A 83 -4.55 -18.28 -17.19
CA GLU A 83 -3.19 -18.47 -17.72
C GLU A 83 -2.22 -19.07 -16.69
N GLY A 84 -2.70 -19.40 -15.49
CA GLY A 84 -1.90 -20.03 -14.43
C GLY A 84 -1.07 -19.05 -13.60
N LYS A 85 -1.32 -17.74 -13.68
CA LYS A 85 -0.63 -16.73 -12.87
C LYS A 85 -1.28 -16.59 -11.50
N ASP A 86 -0.47 -16.66 -10.46
CA ASP A 86 -0.93 -16.49 -9.08
C ASP A 86 -0.96 -14.99 -8.72
N TRP A 87 -2.12 -14.53 -8.25
CA TRP A 87 -2.33 -13.15 -7.83
C TRP A 87 -2.90 -13.08 -6.42
N LEU A 88 -2.47 -12.05 -5.71
CA LEU A 88 -3.03 -11.67 -4.42
C LEU A 88 -3.44 -10.22 -4.47
N GLY A 89 -4.64 -9.91 -4.01
CA GLY A 89 -5.17 -8.56 -3.92
C GLY A 89 -5.40 -8.16 -2.47
N THR A 90 -5.05 -6.92 -2.14
CA THR A 90 -5.31 -6.34 -0.83
C THR A 90 -6.02 -5.00 -0.98
N MET A 91 -6.86 -4.68 -0.01
CA MET A 91 -7.44 -3.37 0.19
C MET A 91 -7.33 -3.01 1.66
N GLY A 92 -6.97 -1.77 1.93
CA GLY A 92 -6.81 -1.29 3.30
C GLY A 92 -6.57 0.20 3.35
N ASN A 93 -6.00 0.65 4.47
CA ASN A 93 -5.63 2.05 4.68
C ASN A 93 -4.18 2.16 5.17
N TYR A 94 -3.46 3.12 4.62
CA TYR A 94 -2.31 3.73 5.27
C TYR A 94 -2.82 4.78 6.25
N MET A 95 -2.27 4.79 7.46
CA MET A 95 -2.67 5.72 8.52
C MET A 95 -1.46 6.24 9.25
N GLY A 96 -1.55 7.47 9.74
CA GLY A 96 -0.52 8.08 10.57
C GLY A 96 -0.67 9.59 10.66
N THR A 97 0.24 10.24 11.38
CA THR A 97 0.24 11.70 11.59
C THR A 97 0.94 12.39 10.45
N PHE A 98 0.21 13.23 9.70
CA PHE A 98 0.70 13.91 8.50
C PHE A 98 1.43 15.21 8.87
N LEU A 99 2.76 15.15 8.97
CA LEU A 99 3.61 16.21 9.52
C LEU A 99 4.36 17.04 8.49
N LYS A 100 4.62 16.51 7.28
CA LYS A 100 5.32 17.22 6.20
C LYS A 100 4.58 17.04 4.89
N SER A 101 4.76 17.98 3.97
CA SER A 101 4.14 17.92 2.64
C SER A 101 4.47 16.62 1.91
N PHE A 102 3.48 16.05 1.23
CA PHE A 102 3.59 14.87 0.37
C PHE A 102 2.96 15.19 -1.00
N LEU A 103 3.75 15.13 -2.08
CA LEU A 103 3.29 15.47 -3.44
C LEU A 103 2.59 16.84 -3.49
N ASP A 104 3.16 17.85 -2.83
CA ASP A 104 2.61 19.19 -2.69
C ASP A 104 1.30 19.29 -1.89
N ILE A 105 0.78 18.17 -1.36
CA ILE A 105 -0.33 18.18 -0.42
C ILE A 105 0.18 18.72 0.92
N PRO A 106 -0.39 19.81 1.47
CA PRO A 106 0.08 20.39 2.72
C PRO A 106 -0.17 19.48 3.92
N PRO A 107 0.71 19.48 4.93
CA PRO A 107 0.51 18.68 6.14
C PRO A 107 -0.68 19.17 6.95
N THR A 108 -1.38 18.25 7.62
CA THR A 108 -2.51 18.58 8.50
C THR A 108 -2.08 18.73 9.96
N GLY A 109 -0.94 18.14 10.36
CA GLY A 109 -0.56 17.98 11.75
C GLY A 109 -1.42 16.99 12.54
N ASN A 110 -2.37 16.33 11.87
CA ASN A 110 -3.34 15.40 12.47
C ASN A 110 -3.16 13.99 11.91
N LEU A 111 -3.84 13.04 12.58
CA LEU A 111 -4.00 11.70 12.05
C LEU A 111 -4.80 11.76 10.74
N VAL A 112 -4.25 11.13 9.70
CA VAL A 112 -4.89 10.97 8.38
C VAL A 112 -4.96 9.50 8.00
N HIS A 113 -5.79 9.22 7.01
CA HIS A 113 -5.85 7.92 6.37
C HIS A 113 -5.88 8.08 4.85
N MET A 114 -5.30 7.09 4.16
CA MET A 114 -5.27 7.02 2.71
C MET A 114 -5.56 5.58 2.30
N ARG A 115 -6.68 5.37 1.63
CA ARG A 115 -7.05 4.04 1.14
C ARG A 115 -6.08 3.58 0.06
N TYR A 116 -5.80 2.28 0.03
CA TYR A 116 -5.07 1.65 -1.05
C TYR A 116 -5.78 0.39 -1.56
N HIS A 117 -5.56 0.10 -2.82
CA HIS A 117 -5.84 -1.18 -3.47
C HIS A 117 -4.54 -1.63 -4.14
N GLU A 118 -4.06 -2.80 -3.78
CA GLU A 118 -2.80 -3.32 -4.27
C GLU A 118 -2.97 -4.76 -4.72
N PHE A 119 -2.42 -5.09 -5.88
CA PHE A 119 -2.43 -6.42 -6.45
C PHE A 119 -0.99 -6.84 -6.72
N PHE A 120 -0.68 -8.07 -6.35
CA PHE A 120 0.67 -8.64 -6.42
C PHE A 120 0.63 -9.90 -7.26
N GLN A 121 1.39 -9.95 -8.34
CA GLN A 121 1.66 -11.19 -9.07
C GLN A 121 2.82 -11.91 -8.38
N ILE A 122 2.60 -13.18 -8.05
CA ILE A 122 3.56 -13.99 -7.30
C ILE A 122 4.07 -15.11 -8.19
N GLU A 123 5.39 -15.24 -8.27
CA GLU A 123 6.07 -16.34 -8.93
C GLU A 123 7.23 -16.80 -8.06
N ASN A 124 7.39 -18.14 -7.88
CA ASN A 124 8.44 -18.72 -7.05
C ASN A 124 8.54 -18.12 -5.63
N ASN A 125 7.39 -17.83 -5.00
CA ASN A 125 7.27 -17.18 -3.69
C ASN A 125 7.83 -15.75 -3.62
N GLN A 126 8.05 -15.10 -4.76
CA GLN A 126 8.45 -13.69 -4.84
C GLN A 126 7.40 -12.89 -5.60
N ILE A 127 7.24 -11.64 -5.20
CA ILE A 127 6.42 -10.66 -5.91
C ILE A 127 7.23 -10.20 -7.12
N ILE A 128 6.69 -10.41 -8.33
CA ILE A 128 7.31 -9.99 -9.59
C ILE A 128 6.66 -8.77 -10.21
N GLU A 129 5.40 -8.51 -9.83
CA GLU A 129 4.64 -7.34 -10.29
C GLU A 129 3.75 -6.83 -9.16
N MET A 130 3.61 -5.52 -9.06
CA MET A 130 2.68 -4.86 -8.15
C MET A 130 1.89 -3.80 -8.91
N GLN A 131 0.57 -3.87 -8.79
CA GLN A 131 -0.37 -2.84 -9.26
C GLN A 131 -0.92 -2.11 -8.04
N SER A 132 -0.82 -0.79 -7.99
CA SER A 132 -1.22 -0.03 -6.79
C SER A 132 -2.01 1.22 -7.14
N ILE A 133 -3.09 1.42 -6.40
CA ILE A 133 -3.86 2.66 -6.40
C ILE A 133 -3.90 3.18 -4.97
N TRP A 134 -3.42 4.41 -4.78
CA TRP A 134 -3.53 5.15 -3.54
C TRP A 134 -4.55 6.27 -3.68
N ASP A 135 -5.44 6.39 -2.71
CA ASP A 135 -6.49 7.41 -2.68
C ASP A 135 -5.91 8.77 -2.24
N LEU A 136 -5.10 9.35 -3.12
CA LEU A 136 -4.56 10.70 -2.92
C LEU A 136 -5.67 11.76 -2.79
N PRO A 137 -6.78 11.70 -3.54
CA PRO A 137 -7.92 12.59 -3.34
C PRO A 137 -8.43 12.63 -1.90
N GLU A 138 -8.53 11.48 -1.23
CA GLU A 138 -8.94 11.42 0.18
C GLU A 138 -7.94 12.14 1.09
N LEU A 139 -6.64 11.97 0.87
CA LEU A 139 -5.60 12.70 1.60
C LEU A 139 -5.67 14.20 1.34
N MET A 140 -5.90 14.61 0.08
CA MET A 140 -6.10 16.02 -0.30
C MET A 140 -7.32 16.62 0.38
N MET A 141 -8.43 15.89 0.47
CA MET A 141 -9.65 16.33 1.17
C MET A 141 -9.38 16.58 2.66
N GLN A 142 -8.70 15.67 3.32
CA GLN A 142 -8.32 15.79 4.74
C GLN A 142 -7.40 17.00 4.97
N ALA A 143 -6.56 17.34 4.00
CA ALA A 143 -5.65 18.49 4.02
C ALA A 143 -6.30 19.81 3.55
N ASN A 144 -7.59 19.83 3.23
CA ASN A 144 -8.30 20.98 2.60
C ASN A 144 -7.61 21.46 1.31
N ALA A 145 -6.99 20.56 0.57
CA ALA A 145 -6.25 20.82 -0.67
C ALA A 145 -6.92 20.23 -1.93
N TRP A 146 -8.14 19.69 -1.80
CA TRP A 146 -8.91 19.18 -2.93
C TRP A 146 -9.43 20.32 -3.82
N PRO A 147 -9.05 20.39 -5.11
CA PRO A 147 -9.36 21.54 -5.97
C PRO A 147 -10.74 21.48 -6.62
N MET A 148 -11.50 20.41 -6.42
CA MET A 148 -12.79 20.18 -7.10
C MET A 148 -13.96 20.30 -6.11
N SER A 149 -15.15 19.89 -6.54
CA SER A 149 -16.37 19.92 -5.72
C SER A 149 -16.18 19.17 -4.39
N PRO A 150 -16.82 19.63 -3.31
CA PRO A 150 -16.82 18.90 -2.04
C PRO A 150 -17.31 17.46 -2.22
N GLN A 151 -16.80 16.57 -1.39
CA GLN A 151 -17.28 15.19 -1.43
C GLN A 151 -18.75 15.09 -1.04
N LEU A 152 -19.49 14.20 -1.68
CA LEU A 152 -20.93 14.02 -1.48
C LEU A 152 -21.26 13.10 -0.29
N GLY A 153 -20.27 12.47 0.31
CA GLY A 153 -20.39 11.61 1.48
C GLY A 153 -19.11 11.62 2.30
N SER A 154 -19.13 11.01 3.46
CA SER A 154 -17.94 10.89 4.30
C SER A 154 -17.68 9.42 4.64
N PHE A 155 -16.40 9.06 4.66
CA PHE A 155 -15.95 7.79 5.20
C PHE A 155 -15.85 7.92 6.73
N LEU A 156 -16.86 7.44 7.43
CA LEU A 156 -17.00 7.67 8.87
C LEU A 156 -16.22 6.69 9.74
N PHE A 157 -15.68 5.64 9.16
CA PHE A 157 -15.11 4.55 9.94
C PHE A 157 -13.92 3.90 9.24
N THR A 158 -12.79 3.89 9.94
CA THR A 158 -11.63 3.08 9.56
C THR A 158 -11.51 1.93 10.54
N PRO A 159 -11.74 0.69 10.13
CA PRO A 159 -11.66 -0.45 11.03
C PRO A 159 -10.23 -0.66 11.54
N SER A 160 -10.13 -1.28 12.70
CA SER A 160 -8.85 -1.77 13.22
C SER A 160 -8.23 -2.79 12.26
N PRO A 161 -6.91 -3.05 12.36
CA PRO A 161 -6.27 -4.12 11.61
C PRO A 161 -7.05 -5.43 11.77
N MET A 162 -7.25 -6.14 10.66
CA MET A 162 -8.00 -7.38 10.60
C MET A 162 -7.05 -8.58 10.50
N THR A 163 -7.58 -9.77 10.64
CA THR A 163 -6.84 -11.00 10.37
C THR A 163 -6.41 -11.06 8.91
N GLY A 164 -5.38 -11.86 8.59
CA GLY A 164 -4.75 -11.90 7.27
C GLY A 164 -5.66 -12.23 6.09
N ASP A 165 -6.85 -12.80 6.33
CA ASP A 165 -7.86 -13.04 5.31
C ASP A 165 -8.75 -11.80 5.05
N GLY A 166 -8.66 -10.77 5.88
CA GLY A 166 -9.47 -9.55 5.77
C GLY A 166 -10.97 -9.73 5.99
N LEU A 167 -11.44 -10.95 6.14
CA LEU A 167 -12.83 -11.32 6.33
C LEU A 167 -12.93 -12.31 7.50
N LYS A 168 -13.85 -12.07 8.39
CA LYS A 168 -14.31 -13.03 9.39
C LYS A 168 -15.73 -13.46 9.07
#